data_f965270ee496c2f5b98fcbe6170cf79a
#
_entry.id   f965270ee496c2f5b98fcbe6170cf79a
#
_cell.length_a   1.000
_cell.length_b   1.000
_cell.length_c   1.000
_cell.angle_alpha   90.00
_cell.angle_beta   90.00
_cell.angle_gamma   90.00
#
_symmetry.space_group_name_H-M   'P 1'
#
loop_
_entity.id
_entity.type
_entity.pdbx_description
1 polymer ?
#
loop_
_entity_poly.entity_id
_entity_poly.type
_entity_poly.pdbx_seq_one_letter_code
_entity_poly.pdbx_strand_id
1 'polypeptide(L)'
;MNKNLVRPIGSCTVDNLIAKLTPAAETFGVTIRKEGSDETTYKRGTILAMSSRDGKCVILGTTAQAAVAGDNPVAAEELTPHCILADDVTVGKTADAVAVAYRCGNFNRAAVIVKSGYTLSAADEDAMRKYDIIFTDMM
;
A
#
# COMPACT_ATOMS: atom_id res chain seq x y z
N MET A 1 -12.79 -1.36 41.66
CA MET A 1 -12.11 -1.87 40.49
C MET A 1 -12.11 -0.84 39.37
N ASN A 2 -11.00 -0.67 38.77
CA ASN A 2 -10.92 0.28 37.67
C ASN A 2 -11.35 -0.41 36.35
N LYS A 3 -12.56 -0.13 35.95
CA LYS A 3 -13.13 -0.73 34.73
C LYS A 3 -12.49 -0.22 33.46
N ASN A 4 -11.77 0.89 33.54
CA ASN A 4 -11.14 1.47 32.37
C ASN A 4 -9.99 0.62 31.83
N LEU A 5 -9.44 -0.26 32.66
CA LEU A 5 -8.37 -1.15 32.26
C LEU A 5 -8.84 -2.26 31.32
N VAL A 6 -10.11 -2.63 31.42
CA VAL A 6 -10.66 -3.72 30.60
C VAL A 6 -11.57 -3.20 29.50
N ARG A 7 -11.89 -1.93 29.51
CA ARG A 7 -12.73 -1.37 28.48
C ARG A 7 -11.89 -1.07 27.25
N PRO A 8 -12.21 -1.68 26.10
CA PRO A 8 -11.53 -1.36 24.88
C PRO A 8 -11.72 0.13 24.57
N ILE A 9 -10.69 0.75 24.14
CA ILE A 9 -10.74 2.16 23.76
C ILE A 9 -11.35 2.20 22.38
N GLY A 10 -12.62 2.58 22.33
CA GLY A 10 -13.39 2.57 21.10
C GLY A 10 -13.58 1.16 20.56
N SER A 11 -13.99 1.08 19.35
CA SER A 11 -14.14 -0.20 18.66
C SER A 11 -12.83 -0.54 17.98
N CYS A 12 -11.94 -1.20 18.69
CA CYS A 12 -10.71 -1.69 18.09
C CYS A 12 -11.05 -2.95 17.30
N THR A 13 -11.25 -2.77 16.00
CA THR A 13 -11.47 -3.91 15.12
C THR A 13 -10.12 -4.49 14.73
N VAL A 14 -9.90 -5.75 15.05
CA VAL A 14 -8.72 -6.46 14.63
C VAL A 14 -8.94 -6.86 13.17
N ASP A 15 -8.14 -6.32 12.27
CA ASP A 15 -8.31 -6.55 10.84
C ASP A 15 -7.50 -7.72 10.28
N ASN A 16 -6.75 -8.41 11.12
CA ASN A 16 -5.93 -9.57 10.73
C ASN A 16 -4.93 -9.28 9.60
N LEU A 17 -4.54 -8.04 9.44
CA LEU A 17 -3.59 -7.68 8.37
C LEU A 17 -2.21 -8.28 8.64
N ILE A 18 -1.74 -8.20 9.88
CA ILE A 18 -0.44 -8.75 10.23
C ILE A 18 -0.62 -10.22 10.60
N ALA A 19 -0.01 -11.10 9.81
CA ALA A 19 -0.15 -12.54 9.99
C ALA A 19 0.78 -13.09 11.05
N LYS A 20 2.01 -12.58 11.11
CA LYS A 20 3.04 -13.05 12.04
C LYS A 20 3.93 -11.90 12.46
N LEU A 21 4.61 -12.08 13.59
CA LEU A 21 5.50 -11.05 14.15
C LEU A 21 6.92 -11.07 13.56
N THR A 22 7.22 -12.02 12.69
CA THR A 22 8.52 -12.15 12.07
C THR A 22 8.37 -12.25 10.54
N PRO A 23 9.05 -11.39 9.76
CA PRO A 23 9.78 -10.22 10.19
C PRO A 23 8.87 -9.18 10.86
N ALA A 24 9.45 -8.37 11.73
CA ALA A 24 8.67 -7.35 12.43
C ALA A 24 8.13 -6.30 11.46
N ALA A 25 6.91 -5.85 11.69
CA ALA A 25 6.31 -4.80 10.88
C ALA A 25 6.90 -3.45 11.29
N GLU A 26 7.48 -2.74 10.33
CA GLU A 26 8.05 -1.42 10.54
C GLU A 26 7.39 -0.43 9.58
N THR A 27 7.18 0.78 10.05
CA THR A 27 6.49 1.82 9.27
C THR A 27 7.43 2.90 8.78
N PHE A 28 7.01 3.61 7.75
CA PHE A 28 7.69 4.80 7.25
C PHE A 28 6.67 5.67 6.51
N GLY A 29 7.08 6.90 6.18
CA GLY A 29 6.22 7.83 5.44
C GLY A 29 6.35 7.64 3.94
N VAL A 30 5.24 7.73 3.24
CA VAL A 30 5.21 7.68 1.77
C VAL A 30 4.32 8.80 1.25
N THR A 31 4.52 9.19 0.00
CA THR A 31 3.67 10.15 -0.68
C THR A 31 2.84 9.40 -1.71
N ILE A 32 1.53 9.54 -1.62
CA ILE A 32 0.61 8.94 -2.59
C ILE A 32 0.24 10.00 -3.61
N ARG A 33 0.37 9.63 -4.88
CA ARG A 33 0.05 10.51 -5.99
C ARG A 33 -1.42 10.92 -5.94
N LYS A 34 -1.69 12.20 -6.19
CA LYS A 34 -3.04 12.72 -6.27
C LYS A 34 -3.89 11.97 -7.29
N GLU A 35 -5.18 11.89 -7.03
CA GLU A 35 -6.12 11.29 -7.96
C GLU A 35 -6.39 12.27 -9.12
N GLY A 36 -6.57 11.72 -10.31
CA GLY A 36 -6.87 12.54 -11.48
C GLY A 36 -8.34 12.86 -11.62
N SER A 37 -9.19 12.15 -10.92
CA SER A 37 -10.64 12.30 -11.01
C SER A 37 -11.24 12.69 -9.67
N ASP A 38 -11.76 11.74 -8.93
CA ASP A 38 -12.42 12.01 -7.66
C ASP A 38 -11.54 11.67 -6.46
N GLU A 39 -11.84 12.26 -5.32
CA GLU A 39 -11.23 11.92 -4.06
C GLU A 39 -11.44 10.44 -3.76
N THR A 40 -10.39 9.77 -3.31
CA THR A 40 -10.44 8.34 -3.03
C THR A 40 -9.85 8.08 -1.64
N THR A 41 -10.52 7.22 -0.86
CA THR A 41 -10.00 6.77 0.42
C THR A 41 -9.42 5.37 0.25
N TYR A 42 -8.13 5.24 0.55
CA TYR A 42 -7.47 3.95 0.59
C TYR A 42 -7.44 3.43 2.01
N LYS A 43 -7.79 2.18 2.18
CA LYS A 43 -7.87 1.55 3.49
C LYS A 43 -6.53 0.96 3.91
N ARG A 44 -6.35 0.81 5.22
CA ARG A 44 -5.24 0.04 5.77
C ARG A 44 -5.17 -1.33 5.10
N GLY A 45 -4.00 -1.77 4.72
CA GLY A 45 -3.79 -3.02 4.00
C GLY A 45 -3.67 -2.87 2.49
N THR A 46 -3.88 -1.67 1.96
CA THR A 46 -3.72 -1.41 0.53
C THR A 46 -2.25 -1.55 0.14
N ILE A 47 -1.97 -2.36 -0.87
CA ILE A 47 -0.62 -2.50 -1.40
C ILE A 47 -0.35 -1.35 -2.37
N LEU A 48 0.77 -0.69 -2.18
CA LEU A 48 1.18 0.44 -3.00
C LEU A 48 2.36 0.07 -3.88
N ALA A 49 2.34 0.59 -5.09
CA ALA A 49 3.46 0.49 -6.02
C ALA A 49 4.12 1.86 -6.16
N MET A 50 5.44 1.86 -6.34
CA MET A 50 6.19 3.10 -6.51
C MET A 50 6.49 3.35 -7.98
N SER A 51 6.29 4.60 -8.39
CA SER A 51 6.53 5.02 -9.77
C SER A 51 8.01 5.32 -10.00
N SER A 52 8.52 4.88 -11.14
CA SER A 52 9.88 5.20 -11.58
C SER A 52 10.03 6.67 -12.00
N ARG A 53 8.92 7.37 -12.26
CA ARG A 53 8.96 8.74 -12.74
C ARG A 53 9.15 9.77 -11.63
N ASP A 54 8.41 9.64 -10.55
CA ASP A 54 8.36 10.66 -9.51
C ASP A 54 8.60 10.10 -8.10
N GLY A 55 8.79 8.80 -7.95
CA GLY A 55 8.99 8.18 -6.66
C GLY A 55 7.74 8.16 -5.77
N LYS A 56 6.59 8.56 -6.31
CA LYS A 56 5.34 8.56 -5.57
C LYS A 56 4.65 7.20 -5.67
N CYS A 57 3.80 6.93 -4.74
CA CYS A 57 3.09 5.67 -4.68
C CYS A 57 1.69 5.78 -5.29
N VAL A 58 1.25 4.69 -5.88
CA VAL A 58 -0.13 4.52 -6.36
C VAL A 58 -0.60 3.14 -5.91
N ILE A 59 -1.89 2.89 -5.95
CA ILE A 59 -2.42 1.56 -5.59
C ILE A 59 -1.90 0.52 -6.59
N LEU A 60 -1.46 -0.63 -6.08
CA LEU A 60 -1.00 -1.72 -6.95
C LEU A 60 -2.13 -2.16 -7.89
N GLY A 61 -1.83 -2.23 -9.16
CA GLY A 61 -2.81 -2.51 -10.21
C GLY A 61 -3.16 -1.30 -11.06
N THR A 62 -2.64 -0.12 -10.70
CA THR A 62 -2.77 1.08 -11.53
C THR A 62 -2.05 0.87 -12.85
N THR A 63 -2.67 1.35 -13.94
CA THR A 63 -2.03 1.27 -15.25
C THR A 63 -0.88 2.27 -15.33
N ALA A 64 0.29 1.77 -15.69
CA ALA A 64 1.47 2.60 -15.88
C ALA A 64 1.28 3.53 -17.07
N GLN A 65 1.87 4.72 -16.98
CA GLN A 65 1.80 5.69 -18.06
C GLN A 65 2.74 5.29 -19.19
N ALA A 66 2.26 5.39 -20.42
CA ALA A 66 3.04 5.02 -21.59
C ALA A 66 4.19 6.00 -21.83
N ALA A 67 5.19 5.56 -22.56
CA ALA A 67 6.27 6.44 -23.01
C ALA A 67 5.71 7.56 -23.87
N VAL A 68 6.34 8.73 -23.78
CA VAL A 68 6.00 9.89 -24.59
C VAL A 68 7.16 10.15 -25.56
N ALA A 69 6.87 10.14 -26.86
CA ALA A 69 7.86 10.46 -27.89
C ALA A 69 7.84 11.97 -28.18
N GLY A 70 8.92 12.49 -28.75
CA GLY A 70 9.00 13.89 -29.13
C GLY A 70 10.33 14.51 -28.77
N ASP A 71 10.37 15.85 -28.77
CA ASP A 71 11.59 16.61 -28.49
C ASP A 71 12.09 16.42 -27.06
N ASN A 72 11.15 16.17 -26.13
CA ASN A 72 11.47 15.83 -24.74
C ASN A 72 10.87 14.46 -24.43
N PRO A 73 11.51 13.37 -24.90
CA PRO A 73 10.93 12.04 -24.72
C PRO A 73 10.92 11.66 -23.24
N VAL A 74 9.83 10.99 -22.83
CA VAL A 74 9.68 10.47 -21.47
C VAL A 74 9.56 8.95 -21.57
N ALA A 75 10.39 8.24 -20.82
CA ALA A 75 10.32 6.78 -20.78
C ALA A 75 9.00 6.31 -20.18
N ALA A 76 8.60 5.09 -20.53
CA ALA A 76 7.42 4.47 -19.95
C ALA A 76 7.57 4.40 -18.42
N GLU A 77 6.49 4.64 -17.72
CA GLU A 77 6.47 4.51 -16.27
C GLU A 77 6.56 3.03 -15.88
N GLU A 78 7.36 2.74 -14.88
CA GLU A 78 7.39 1.44 -14.24
C GLU A 78 6.82 1.56 -12.84
N LEU A 79 5.86 0.72 -12.51
CA LEU A 79 5.23 0.66 -11.20
C LEU A 79 5.66 -0.64 -10.53
N THR A 80 6.44 -0.51 -9.46
CA THR A 80 6.98 -1.66 -8.74
C THR A 80 6.30 -1.79 -7.38
N PRO A 81 5.78 -2.96 -6.99
CA PRO A 81 5.23 -3.16 -5.66
C PRO A 81 6.23 -2.72 -4.60
N HIS A 82 5.79 -1.98 -3.59
CA HIS A 82 6.73 -1.29 -2.70
C HIS A 82 6.39 -1.41 -1.21
N CYS A 83 5.15 -1.17 -0.82
CA CYS A 83 4.78 -1.12 0.60
C CYS A 83 3.29 -1.37 0.79
N ILE A 84 2.87 -1.43 2.06
CA ILE A 84 1.47 -1.68 2.43
C ILE A 84 1.02 -0.59 3.39
N LEU A 85 -0.13 0.03 3.12
CA LEU A 85 -0.67 1.09 3.96
C LEU A 85 -0.90 0.60 5.39
N ALA A 86 -0.42 1.38 6.35
CA ALA A 86 -0.60 1.11 7.78
C ALA A 86 -1.87 1.75 8.35
N ASP A 87 -2.36 2.80 7.73
CA ASP A 87 -3.55 3.53 8.12
C ASP A 87 -4.35 3.96 6.91
N ASP A 88 -5.65 4.18 7.10
CA ASP A 88 -6.50 4.73 6.05
C ASP A 88 -6.00 6.11 5.66
N VAL A 89 -6.10 6.44 4.38
CA VAL A 89 -5.72 7.75 3.88
C VAL A 89 -6.68 8.20 2.78
N THR A 90 -7.04 9.47 2.78
CA THR A 90 -7.87 10.05 1.73
C THR A 90 -7.00 10.89 0.82
N VAL A 91 -7.04 10.58 -0.46
CA VAL A 91 -6.24 11.27 -1.49
C VAL A 91 -7.18 12.08 -2.38
N GLY A 92 -6.93 13.38 -2.42
CA GLY A 92 -7.71 14.28 -3.24
C GLY A 92 -7.24 14.30 -4.69
N LYS A 93 -7.97 15.02 -5.53
CA LYS A 93 -7.66 15.11 -6.96
C LYS A 93 -6.66 16.22 -7.28
N THR A 94 -6.40 17.13 -6.36
CA THR A 94 -5.55 18.31 -6.62
C THR A 94 -4.21 18.27 -5.92
N ALA A 95 -4.05 17.45 -4.88
CA ALA A 95 -2.83 17.40 -4.09
C ALA A 95 -2.49 15.96 -3.72
N ASP A 96 -1.18 15.66 -3.70
CA ASP A 96 -0.67 14.40 -3.22
C ASP A 96 -0.92 14.29 -1.71
N ALA A 97 -1.00 13.06 -1.20
CA ALA A 97 -1.20 12.82 0.23
C ALA A 97 0.02 12.14 0.83
N VAL A 98 0.33 12.50 2.07
CA VAL A 98 1.37 11.81 2.85
C VAL A 98 0.67 10.76 3.71
N ALA A 99 1.21 9.56 3.73
CA ALA A 99 0.62 8.43 4.44
C ALA A 99 1.69 7.63 5.17
N VAL A 100 1.24 6.82 6.12
CA VAL A 100 2.10 5.88 6.84
C VAL A 100 1.90 4.49 6.23
N ALA A 101 2.99 3.83 5.92
CA ALA A 101 2.98 2.51 5.30
C ALA A 101 3.96 1.57 5.99
N TYR A 102 3.72 0.28 5.89
CA TYR A 102 4.66 -0.74 6.32
C TYR A 102 5.70 -0.95 5.23
N ARG A 103 6.96 -0.84 5.58
CA ARG A 103 8.06 -1.13 4.66
C ARG A 103 8.52 -2.58 4.73
N CYS A 104 8.15 -3.30 5.78
CA CYS A 104 8.43 -4.72 5.94
C CYS A 104 7.44 -5.35 6.92
N GLY A 105 7.36 -6.66 6.93
CA GLY A 105 6.48 -7.41 7.81
C GLY A 105 5.96 -8.68 7.19
N ASN A 106 5.16 -9.42 7.94
CA ASN A 106 4.51 -10.64 7.47
C ASN A 106 3.00 -10.42 7.50
N PHE A 107 2.38 -10.40 6.34
CA PHE A 107 0.99 -9.97 6.15
C PHE A 107 0.09 -11.11 5.72
N ASN A 108 -1.17 -11.02 6.12
CA ASN A 108 -2.20 -11.96 5.71
C ASN A 108 -2.58 -11.66 4.25
N ARG A 109 -2.32 -12.63 3.36
CA ARG A 109 -2.61 -12.46 1.92
C ARG A 109 -4.08 -12.14 1.66
N ALA A 110 -4.99 -12.67 2.47
CA ALA A 110 -6.42 -12.43 2.31
C ALA A 110 -6.88 -11.05 2.77
N ALA A 111 -6.06 -10.34 3.55
CA ALA A 111 -6.42 -9.04 4.11
C ALA A 111 -5.84 -7.86 3.35
N VAL A 112 -4.91 -8.08 2.42
CA VAL A 112 -4.33 -7.00 1.63
C VAL A 112 -5.27 -6.62 0.49
N ILE A 113 -5.16 -5.36 0.06
CA ILE A 113 -6.07 -4.75 -0.92
C ILE A 113 -5.26 -4.29 -2.12
N VAL A 114 -5.73 -4.63 -3.31
CA VAL A 114 -5.18 -4.14 -4.57
C VAL A 114 -6.29 -3.44 -5.35
N LYS A 115 -5.93 -2.79 -6.44
CA LYS A 115 -6.92 -2.10 -7.26
C LYS A 115 -7.98 -3.09 -7.76
N SER A 116 -9.23 -2.64 -7.80
CA SER A 116 -10.34 -3.41 -8.32
C SER A 116 -10.02 -3.92 -9.74
N GLY A 117 -10.22 -5.20 -9.97
CA GLY A 117 -9.90 -5.83 -11.25
C GLY A 117 -8.46 -6.33 -11.38
N TYR A 118 -7.60 -6.01 -10.42
CA TYR A 118 -6.23 -6.52 -10.40
C TYR A 118 -6.14 -7.72 -9.45
N THR A 119 -5.26 -8.66 -9.76
CA THR A 119 -4.98 -9.81 -8.91
C THR A 119 -3.52 -9.80 -8.52
N LEU A 120 -3.24 -9.90 -7.22
CA LEU A 120 -1.86 -9.98 -6.71
C LEU A 120 -1.19 -11.22 -7.32
N SER A 121 -0.11 -11.00 -8.05
CA SER A 121 0.61 -12.08 -8.75
C SER A 121 1.78 -12.59 -7.92
N ALA A 122 2.28 -13.78 -8.29
CA ALA A 122 3.49 -14.32 -7.68
C ALA A 122 4.69 -13.40 -7.93
N ALA A 123 4.74 -12.74 -9.08
CA ALA A 123 5.81 -11.79 -9.38
C ALA A 123 5.77 -10.57 -8.47
N ASP A 124 4.57 -10.08 -8.15
CA ASP A 124 4.40 -8.98 -7.19
C ASP A 124 4.90 -9.37 -5.82
N GLU A 125 4.55 -10.57 -5.36
CA GLU A 125 4.99 -11.07 -4.05
C GLU A 125 6.51 -11.24 -4.02
N ASP A 126 7.10 -11.73 -5.10
CA ASP A 126 8.55 -11.88 -5.19
C ASP A 126 9.26 -10.53 -5.15
N ALA A 127 8.70 -9.52 -5.81
CA ALA A 127 9.25 -8.17 -5.79
C ALA A 127 9.20 -7.58 -4.38
N MET A 128 8.13 -7.84 -3.64
CA MET A 128 7.98 -7.33 -2.26
C MET A 128 8.86 -8.09 -1.27
N ARG A 129 9.17 -9.35 -1.54
CA ARG A 129 10.05 -10.13 -0.68
C ARG A 129 11.44 -9.50 -0.58
N LYS A 130 11.86 -8.74 -1.57
CA LYS A 130 13.13 -8.02 -1.53
C LYS A 130 13.19 -6.97 -0.43
N TYR A 131 12.03 -6.51 0.03
CA TYR A 131 11.91 -5.54 1.11
C TYR A 131 11.51 -6.20 2.44
N ASP A 132 11.58 -7.52 2.51
CA ASP A 132 11.11 -8.30 3.66
C ASP A 132 9.61 -8.14 3.92
N ILE A 133 8.85 -7.96 2.85
CA ILE A 133 7.39 -8.02 2.89
C ILE A 133 6.97 -9.41 2.44
N ILE A 134 6.41 -10.18 3.35
CA ILE A 134 6.07 -11.57 3.15
C ILE A 134 4.56 -11.75 3.32
N PHE A 135 3.96 -12.55 2.47
CA PHE A 135 2.54 -12.86 2.54
C PHE A 135 2.34 -14.29 3.03
N THR A 136 1.41 -14.46 3.94
CA THR A 136 1.10 -15.74 4.54
C THR A 136 -0.41 -16.01 4.41
N ASP A 137 -0.77 -17.22 4.06
CA ASP A 137 -2.16 -17.64 4.09
C ASP A 137 -2.51 -18.00 5.52
N MET A 138 -3.51 -17.33 6.07
CA MET A 138 -4.01 -17.62 7.40
C MET A 138 -5.22 -18.57 7.28
N MET A 139 -5.20 -19.58 8.11
CA MET A 139 -6.28 -20.57 8.15
C MET A 139 -7.36 -20.15 9.12
#